data_65c89357e47667b07c05901c4f402b5e
#
_entry.id   65c89357e47667b07c05901c4f402b5e
#
_cell.length_a   1.000
_cell.length_b   1.000
_cell.length_c   1.000
_cell.angle_alpha   90.00
_cell.angle_beta   90.00
_cell.angle_gamma   90.00
#
_symmetry.space_group_name_H-M   'P 1'
#
loop_
_entity.id
_entity.type
_entity.pdbx_description
1 polymer ?
#
loop_
_entity_poly.entity_id
_entity_poly.type
_entity_poly.pdbx_seq_one_letter_code
_entity_poly.pdbx_strand_id
1 'polypeptide(L)'
;MRQLTVTLVLALALLPACRGKGGAANVPALIEDLKGADKEKSGQANLALIRVGAPAVPAIVELLATTDPRLRSLALTTLWGMGAKAEAAVPALVETLADPDPEMRVAAAMALANMGPAAAGAVPALINALGDGESRVRQTAVKALGNIGPAARDAVPVITRAVKRGAWPEAEEALRQIQGRPPENPAPEAR
;
A
#
# COMPACT_ATOMS: atom_id res chain seq x y z
N MET A 1 -14.44 -19.93 69.48
CA MET A 1 -14.70 -20.54 68.17
C MET A 1 -14.67 -19.42 67.15
N ARG A 2 -13.56 -19.29 66.46
CA ARG A 2 -13.28 -18.16 65.58
C ARG A 2 -13.62 -18.53 64.14
N GLN A 3 -14.52 -17.80 63.54
CA GLN A 3 -14.84 -17.89 62.10
C GLN A 3 -13.75 -17.19 61.32
N LEU A 4 -13.09 -17.97 60.44
CA LEU A 4 -12.17 -17.47 59.41
C LEU A 4 -12.97 -17.17 58.16
N THR A 5 -13.27 -15.87 57.95
CA THR A 5 -13.79 -15.36 56.69
C THR A 5 -12.68 -15.27 55.67
N VAL A 6 -12.73 -16.15 54.70
CA VAL A 6 -11.84 -16.11 53.53
C VAL A 6 -12.33 -14.99 52.61
N THR A 7 -11.64 -13.86 52.61
CA THR A 7 -11.89 -12.75 51.70
C THR A 7 -11.20 -13.10 50.34
N LEU A 8 -12.02 -13.54 49.40
CA LEU A 8 -11.59 -13.74 48.00
C LEU A 8 -11.38 -12.38 47.39
N VAL A 9 -10.14 -11.88 47.35
CA VAL A 9 -9.77 -10.67 46.63
C VAL A 9 -9.75 -11.03 45.15
N LEU A 10 -10.84 -10.69 44.44
CA LEU A 10 -10.92 -10.72 43.00
C LEU A 10 -10.02 -9.55 42.51
N ALA A 11 -8.76 -9.88 42.18
CA ALA A 11 -7.91 -8.97 41.43
C ALA A 11 -8.44 -8.92 39.99
N LEU A 12 -9.43 -8.04 39.78
CA LEU A 12 -9.85 -7.63 38.45
C LEU A 12 -8.68 -6.86 37.85
N ALA A 13 -7.86 -7.57 37.05
CA ALA A 13 -6.83 -6.95 36.25
C ALA A 13 -7.50 -5.89 35.39
N LEU A 14 -7.33 -4.64 35.75
CA LEU A 14 -7.63 -3.48 34.93
C LEU A 14 -6.71 -3.53 33.72
N LEU A 15 -7.19 -4.21 32.66
CA LEU A 15 -6.74 -3.90 31.33
C LEU A 15 -7.02 -2.41 31.12
N PRO A 16 -6.04 -1.58 30.76
CA PRO A 16 -6.34 -0.24 30.36
C PRO A 16 -7.19 -0.34 29.09
N ALA A 17 -8.51 -0.25 29.26
CA ALA A 17 -9.40 -0.01 28.17
C ALA A 17 -8.90 1.27 27.49
N CYS A 18 -8.33 1.13 26.30
CA CYS A 18 -8.09 2.23 25.38
C CYS A 18 -9.43 2.87 25.00
N ARG A 19 -10.01 3.60 25.95
CA ARG A 19 -11.13 4.52 25.76
C ARG A 19 -10.55 5.84 25.31
N GLY A 20 -9.91 5.82 24.12
CA GLY A 20 -9.42 7.02 23.48
C GLY A 20 -10.59 7.71 22.78
N LYS A 21 -11.08 8.80 23.36
CA LYS A 21 -11.54 9.96 22.59
C LYS A 21 -10.55 10.15 21.46
N GLY A 22 -10.99 10.49 20.23
CA GLY A 22 -10.17 10.67 19.03
C GLY A 22 -8.93 11.56 19.22
N GLY A 23 -7.95 11.04 19.94
CA GLY A 23 -6.63 11.59 20.10
C GLY A 23 -5.72 10.87 19.14
N ALA A 24 -4.87 11.61 18.46
CA ALA A 24 -3.85 11.07 17.56
C ALA A 24 -3.21 9.85 18.22
N ALA A 25 -3.40 8.66 17.61
CA ALA A 25 -2.68 7.48 18.02
C ALA A 25 -1.20 7.87 18.10
N ASN A 26 -0.49 7.41 19.11
CA ASN A 26 0.91 7.77 19.32
C ASN A 26 1.76 7.17 18.19
N VAL A 27 1.75 7.84 17.03
CA VAL A 27 2.47 7.40 15.83
C VAL A 27 3.93 7.10 16.13
N PRO A 28 4.69 7.92 16.89
CA PRO A 28 6.07 7.60 17.26
C PRO A 28 6.21 6.24 17.97
N ALA A 29 5.36 5.92 18.93
CA ALA A 29 5.42 4.63 19.63
C ALA A 29 5.07 3.46 18.68
N LEU A 30 4.10 3.63 17.79
CA LEU A 30 3.77 2.63 16.78
C LEU A 30 4.92 2.39 15.79
N ILE A 31 5.67 3.44 15.43
CA ILE A 31 6.87 3.30 14.59
C ILE A 31 7.97 2.52 15.31
N GLU A 32 8.18 2.76 16.61
CA GLU A 32 9.16 1.98 17.40
C GLU A 32 8.75 0.51 17.54
N ASP A 33 7.47 0.22 17.77
CA ASP A 33 6.94 -1.15 17.78
C ASP A 33 7.10 -1.81 16.39
N LEU A 34 6.86 -1.06 15.32
CA LEU A 34 7.04 -1.55 13.94
C LEU A 34 8.50 -1.92 13.65
N LYS A 35 9.46 -1.13 14.12
CA LYS A 35 10.90 -1.38 14.00
C LYS A 35 11.38 -2.55 14.86
N GLY A 36 10.65 -2.88 15.91
CA GLY A 36 11.01 -3.91 16.89
C GLY A 36 11.24 -5.28 16.25
N ALA A 37 11.96 -6.14 16.98
CA ALA A 37 12.23 -7.52 16.57
C ALA A 37 11.03 -8.46 16.82
N ASP A 38 10.09 -8.06 17.68
CA ASP A 38 8.89 -8.83 18.00
C ASP A 38 7.89 -8.74 16.82
N LYS A 39 7.74 -9.84 16.11
CA LYS A 39 6.90 -9.92 14.91
C LYS A 39 5.42 -9.66 15.20
N GLU A 40 4.94 -10.07 16.38
CA GLU A 40 3.54 -9.86 16.75
C GLU A 40 3.26 -8.38 17.02
N LYS A 41 4.11 -7.72 17.82
CA LYS A 41 4.01 -6.28 18.06
C LYS A 41 4.16 -5.47 16.78
N SER A 42 5.12 -5.83 15.94
CA SER A 42 5.33 -5.19 14.64
C SER A 42 4.10 -5.34 13.74
N GLY A 43 3.46 -6.52 13.71
CA GLY A 43 2.23 -6.74 12.97
C GLY A 43 1.05 -5.92 13.50
N GLN A 44 0.89 -5.84 14.82
CA GLN A 44 -0.15 -5.02 15.47
C GLN A 44 0.08 -3.53 15.20
N ALA A 45 1.32 -3.06 15.29
CA ALA A 45 1.71 -1.68 14.98
C ALA A 45 1.41 -1.33 13.51
N ASN A 46 1.73 -2.23 12.58
CA ASN A 46 1.39 -2.05 11.16
C ASN A 46 -0.12 -1.83 10.97
N LEU A 47 -0.96 -2.72 11.52
CA LEU A 47 -2.41 -2.58 11.44
C LEU A 47 -2.92 -1.30 12.10
N ALA A 48 -2.30 -0.89 13.21
CA ALA A 48 -2.64 0.36 13.88
C ALA A 48 -2.29 1.59 13.02
N LEU A 49 -1.11 1.62 12.39
CA LEU A 49 -0.67 2.68 11.48
C LEU A 49 -1.59 2.78 10.26
N ILE A 50 -2.00 1.64 9.67
CA ILE A 50 -2.98 1.61 8.56
C ILE A 50 -4.32 2.25 8.99
N ARG A 51 -4.78 2.00 10.22
CA ARG A 51 -6.00 2.61 10.75
C ARG A 51 -5.86 4.11 10.99
N VAL A 52 -4.70 4.54 11.48
CA VAL A 52 -4.36 5.97 11.65
C VAL A 52 -4.44 6.69 10.30
N GLY A 53 -3.91 6.08 9.25
CA GLY A 53 -3.95 6.61 7.89
C GLY A 53 -3.06 7.83 7.69
N ALA A 54 -3.57 8.85 7.00
CA ALA A 54 -2.80 10.01 6.56
C ALA A 54 -1.86 10.65 7.61
N PRO A 55 -2.23 10.81 8.90
CA PRO A 55 -1.33 11.37 9.90
C PRO A 55 -0.05 10.57 10.15
N ALA A 56 -0.04 9.27 9.83
CA ALA A 56 1.13 8.42 10.02
C ALA A 56 2.08 8.42 8.80
N VAL A 57 1.62 8.89 7.64
CA VAL A 57 2.36 8.81 6.38
C VAL A 57 3.77 9.42 6.46
N PRO A 58 3.99 10.62 7.01
CA PRO A 58 5.34 11.19 7.08
C PRO A 58 6.35 10.28 7.79
N ALA A 59 5.97 9.71 8.93
CA ALA A 59 6.83 8.83 9.71
C ALA A 59 7.10 7.48 9.00
N ILE A 60 6.15 7.00 8.19
CA ILE A 60 6.34 5.79 7.38
C ILE A 60 7.25 6.07 6.19
N VAL A 61 7.13 7.23 5.55
CA VAL A 61 8.00 7.66 4.45
C VAL A 61 9.46 7.73 4.90
N GLU A 62 9.75 8.19 6.13
CA GLU A 62 11.11 8.16 6.67
C GLU A 62 11.72 6.76 6.69
N LEU A 63 10.92 5.70 6.85
CA LEU A 63 11.41 4.32 6.82
C LEU A 63 11.84 3.87 5.42
N LEU A 64 11.34 4.48 4.35
CA LEU A 64 11.78 4.19 2.97
C LEU A 64 13.22 4.66 2.73
N ALA A 65 13.67 5.70 3.42
CA ALA A 65 15.01 6.24 3.30
C ALA A 65 16.06 5.47 4.13
N THR A 66 15.65 4.46 4.90
CA THR A 66 16.60 3.65 5.70
C THR A 66 17.39 2.67 4.83
N THR A 67 18.54 2.23 5.34
CA THR A 67 19.33 1.16 4.69
C THR A 67 18.87 -0.24 5.04
N ASP A 68 17.93 -0.40 5.99
CA ASP A 68 17.38 -1.69 6.40
C ASP A 68 16.28 -2.16 5.41
N PRO A 69 16.52 -3.22 4.61
CA PRO A 69 15.56 -3.69 3.63
C PRO A 69 14.24 -4.15 4.27
N ARG A 70 14.29 -4.66 5.51
CA ARG A 70 13.11 -5.09 6.25
C ARG A 70 12.19 -3.90 6.55
N LEU A 71 12.76 -2.80 7.02
CA LEU A 71 11.98 -1.60 7.35
C LEU A 71 11.41 -0.96 6.10
N ARG A 72 12.17 -0.92 5.00
CA ARG A 72 11.69 -0.43 3.70
C ARG A 72 10.50 -1.26 3.20
N SER A 73 10.60 -2.59 3.25
CA SER A 73 9.51 -3.49 2.86
C SER A 73 8.27 -3.31 3.74
N LEU A 74 8.45 -3.16 5.06
CA LEU A 74 7.34 -2.88 5.98
C LEU A 74 6.67 -1.54 5.67
N ALA A 75 7.44 -0.50 5.39
CA ALA A 75 6.89 0.81 5.00
C ALA A 75 6.03 0.69 3.73
N LEU A 76 6.54 0.03 2.69
CA LEU A 76 5.79 -0.19 1.45
C LEU A 76 4.50 -0.99 1.68
N THR A 77 4.55 -2.04 2.51
CA THR A 77 3.37 -2.83 2.87
C THR A 77 2.35 -2.00 3.65
N THR A 78 2.82 -1.14 4.56
CA THR A 78 1.94 -0.25 5.34
C THR A 78 1.26 0.78 4.42
N LEU A 79 2.01 1.41 3.52
CA LEU A 79 1.48 2.37 2.54
C LEU A 79 0.50 1.69 1.58
N TRP A 80 0.81 0.47 1.12
CA TRP A 80 -0.14 -0.34 0.36
C TRP A 80 -1.44 -0.55 1.12
N GLY A 81 -1.36 -0.97 2.39
CA GLY A 81 -2.55 -1.20 3.23
C GLY A 81 -3.39 0.06 3.51
N MET A 82 -2.77 1.25 3.48
CA MET A 82 -3.46 2.53 3.64
C MET A 82 -4.26 2.95 2.39
N GLY A 83 -3.85 2.49 1.21
CA GLY A 83 -4.47 2.88 -0.06
C GLY A 83 -4.49 4.40 -0.26
N ALA A 84 -5.61 4.95 -0.70
CA ALA A 84 -5.75 6.39 -0.98
C ALA A 84 -5.38 7.32 0.19
N LYS A 85 -5.45 6.84 1.44
CA LYS A 85 -5.05 7.64 2.61
C LYS A 85 -3.56 7.96 2.65
N ALA A 86 -2.75 7.24 1.85
CA ALA A 86 -1.32 7.46 1.77
C ALA A 86 -0.90 8.38 0.59
N GLU A 87 -1.81 9.19 0.05
CA GLU A 87 -1.53 10.10 -1.08
C GLU A 87 -0.25 10.93 -0.86
N ALA A 88 -0.01 11.41 0.35
CA ALA A 88 1.20 12.18 0.68
C ALA A 88 2.52 11.41 0.50
N ALA A 89 2.47 10.07 0.37
CA ALA A 89 3.65 9.23 0.10
C ALA A 89 3.95 9.08 -1.40
N VAL A 90 3.10 9.56 -2.30
CA VAL A 90 3.27 9.40 -3.76
C VAL A 90 4.66 9.85 -4.23
N PRO A 91 5.22 11.00 -3.82
CA PRO A 91 6.58 11.38 -4.23
C PRO A 91 7.65 10.35 -3.83
N ALA A 92 7.61 9.84 -2.61
CA ALA A 92 8.57 8.84 -2.13
C ALA A 92 8.42 7.48 -2.83
N LEU A 93 7.19 7.10 -3.17
CA LEU A 93 6.94 5.90 -3.97
C LEU A 93 7.42 6.04 -5.41
N VAL A 94 7.34 7.25 -5.98
CA VAL A 94 7.92 7.56 -7.30
C VAL A 94 9.44 7.40 -7.28
N GLU A 95 10.13 7.85 -6.23
CA GLU A 95 11.56 7.61 -6.04
C GLU A 95 11.86 6.11 -5.92
N THR A 96 11.03 5.36 -5.18
CA THR A 96 11.20 3.92 -4.99
C THR A 96 10.97 3.13 -6.29
N LEU A 97 10.22 3.64 -7.27
CA LEU A 97 10.12 3.03 -8.60
C LEU A 97 11.44 2.97 -9.36
N ALA A 98 12.45 3.74 -8.96
CA ALA A 98 13.80 3.73 -9.51
C ALA A 98 14.82 2.98 -8.62
N ASP A 99 14.36 2.24 -7.61
CA ASP A 99 15.21 1.49 -6.70
C ASP A 99 16.03 0.43 -7.45
N PRO A 100 17.30 0.19 -7.08
CA PRO A 100 18.09 -0.89 -7.65
C PRO A 100 17.49 -2.28 -7.43
N ASP A 101 16.79 -2.51 -6.30
CA ASP A 101 16.11 -3.76 -6.01
C ASP A 101 14.75 -3.85 -6.74
N PRO A 102 14.56 -4.81 -7.66
CA PRO A 102 13.31 -4.97 -8.37
C PRO A 102 12.11 -5.28 -7.46
N GLU A 103 12.32 -5.93 -6.32
CA GLU A 103 11.22 -6.19 -5.37
C GLU A 103 10.72 -4.88 -4.74
N MET A 104 11.60 -3.93 -4.48
CA MET A 104 11.19 -2.60 -4.00
C MET A 104 10.42 -1.85 -5.08
N ARG A 105 10.85 -1.90 -6.34
CA ARG A 105 10.13 -1.27 -7.46
C ARG A 105 8.72 -1.88 -7.64
N VAL A 106 8.61 -3.22 -7.57
CA VAL A 106 7.30 -3.92 -7.61
C VAL A 106 6.41 -3.48 -6.45
N ALA A 107 6.95 -3.46 -5.22
CA ALA A 107 6.16 -3.08 -4.03
C ALA A 107 5.68 -1.62 -4.10
N ALA A 108 6.51 -0.70 -4.62
CA ALA A 108 6.12 0.69 -4.85
C ALA A 108 4.99 0.80 -5.90
N ALA A 109 5.12 0.08 -7.03
CA ALA A 109 4.07 0.05 -8.04
C ALA A 109 2.76 -0.56 -7.51
N MET A 110 2.84 -1.59 -6.65
CA MET A 110 1.66 -2.17 -5.98
C MET A 110 0.99 -1.18 -5.03
N ALA A 111 1.77 -0.43 -4.26
CA ALA A 111 1.24 0.59 -3.37
C ALA A 111 0.51 1.68 -4.18
N LEU A 112 1.11 2.19 -5.24
CA LEU A 112 0.49 3.15 -6.16
C LEU A 112 -0.77 2.59 -6.82
N ALA A 113 -0.77 1.32 -7.23
CA ALA A 113 -1.95 0.66 -7.78
C ALA A 113 -3.11 0.60 -6.78
N ASN A 114 -2.81 0.37 -5.49
CA ASN A 114 -3.85 0.31 -4.45
C ASN A 114 -4.35 1.70 -4.02
N MET A 115 -3.57 2.74 -4.25
CA MET A 115 -4.01 4.13 -4.05
C MET A 115 -5.02 4.56 -5.11
N GLY A 116 -5.01 3.94 -6.29
CA GLY A 116 -5.90 4.29 -7.39
C GLY A 116 -5.75 5.75 -7.83
N PRO A 117 -6.86 6.50 -7.99
CA PRO A 117 -6.82 7.89 -8.46
C PRO A 117 -5.95 8.83 -7.61
N ALA A 118 -5.76 8.55 -6.31
CA ALA A 118 -4.88 9.34 -5.45
C ALA A 118 -3.40 9.30 -5.88
N ALA A 119 -3.01 8.29 -6.68
CA ALA A 119 -1.66 8.16 -7.22
C ALA A 119 -1.47 8.86 -8.59
N ALA A 120 -2.37 9.76 -9.00
CA ALA A 120 -2.29 10.45 -10.30
C ALA A 120 -0.92 11.12 -10.54
N GLY A 121 -0.29 11.66 -9.50
CA GLY A 121 1.04 12.26 -9.58
C GLY A 121 2.17 11.29 -9.98
N ALA A 122 1.95 9.97 -9.86
CA ALA A 122 2.93 8.95 -10.24
C ALA A 122 2.85 8.53 -11.72
N VAL A 123 1.86 9.02 -12.49
CA VAL A 123 1.65 8.59 -13.88
C VAL A 123 2.90 8.67 -14.75
N PRO A 124 3.70 9.76 -14.77
CA PRO A 124 4.91 9.81 -15.57
C PRO A 124 5.95 8.73 -15.19
N ALA A 125 6.15 8.49 -13.89
CA ALA A 125 7.07 7.47 -13.41
C ALA A 125 6.59 6.04 -13.74
N LEU A 126 5.29 5.78 -13.63
CA LEU A 126 4.70 4.51 -14.01
C LEU A 126 4.79 4.26 -15.52
N ILE A 127 4.66 5.29 -16.35
CA ILE A 127 4.91 5.19 -17.81
C ILE A 127 6.37 4.77 -18.08
N ASN A 128 7.34 5.35 -17.36
CA ASN A 128 8.75 4.95 -17.45
C ASN A 128 8.93 3.49 -17.00
N ALA A 129 8.26 3.06 -15.93
CA ALA A 129 8.32 1.70 -15.41
C ALA A 129 7.74 0.64 -16.39
N LEU A 130 6.97 1.04 -17.41
CA LEU A 130 6.57 0.14 -18.51
C LEU A 130 7.78 -0.34 -19.35
N GLY A 131 8.91 0.34 -19.27
CA GLY A 131 10.17 -0.04 -19.89
C GLY A 131 11.14 -0.79 -18.98
N ASP A 132 10.75 -1.14 -17.76
CA ASP A 132 11.62 -1.81 -16.78
C ASP A 132 12.17 -3.14 -17.31
N GLY A 133 13.39 -3.49 -16.92
CA GLY A 133 13.98 -4.79 -17.25
C GLY A 133 13.21 -5.96 -16.67
N GLU A 134 12.63 -5.78 -15.46
CA GLU A 134 11.90 -6.82 -14.75
C GLU A 134 10.43 -6.88 -15.20
N SER A 135 9.96 -8.05 -15.61
CA SER A 135 8.60 -8.23 -16.14
C SER A 135 7.50 -7.92 -15.10
N ARG A 136 7.74 -8.28 -13.84
CA ARG A 136 6.80 -8.02 -12.74
C ARG A 136 6.60 -6.52 -12.50
N VAL A 137 7.66 -5.72 -12.65
CA VAL A 137 7.56 -4.25 -12.55
C VAL A 137 6.69 -3.71 -13.66
N ARG A 138 6.94 -4.14 -14.92
CA ARG A 138 6.13 -3.69 -16.07
C ARG A 138 4.65 -4.02 -15.91
N GLN A 139 4.33 -5.26 -15.54
CA GLN A 139 2.94 -5.71 -15.32
C GLN A 139 2.25 -4.93 -14.20
N THR A 140 2.97 -4.72 -13.07
CA THR A 140 2.41 -3.96 -11.95
C THR A 140 2.19 -2.49 -12.31
N ALA A 141 3.09 -1.90 -13.12
CA ALA A 141 2.92 -0.53 -13.61
C ALA A 141 1.70 -0.40 -14.53
N VAL A 142 1.45 -1.37 -15.43
CA VAL A 142 0.21 -1.42 -16.24
C VAL A 142 -1.02 -1.42 -15.35
N LYS A 143 -1.04 -2.28 -14.33
CA LYS A 143 -2.16 -2.37 -13.37
C LYS A 143 -2.34 -1.06 -12.61
N ALA A 144 -1.24 -0.44 -12.17
CA ALA A 144 -1.30 0.83 -11.46
C ALA A 144 -1.91 1.93 -12.32
N LEU A 145 -1.48 2.06 -13.58
CA LEU A 145 -2.03 3.02 -14.54
C LEU A 145 -3.53 2.77 -14.80
N GLY A 146 -3.95 1.51 -14.92
CA GLY A 146 -5.36 1.15 -15.02
C GLY A 146 -6.16 1.61 -13.81
N ASN A 147 -5.70 1.30 -12.59
CA ASN A 147 -6.38 1.65 -11.35
C ASN A 147 -6.42 3.17 -11.09
N ILE A 148 -5.42 3.93 -11.56
CA ILE A 148 -5.44 5.40 -11.54
C ILE A 148 -6.56 5.91 -12.44
N GLY A 149 -6.87 5.19 -13.52
CA GLY A 149 -7.98 5.49 -14.39
C GLY A 149 -7.74 6.69 -15.31
N PRO A 150 -8.75 7.56 -15.55
CA PRO A 150 -8.69 8.60 -16.58
C PRO A 150 -7.54 9.60 -16.43
N ALA A 151 -6.97 9.76 -15.24
CA ALA A 151 -5.79 10.60 -15.04
C ALA A 151 -4.53 10.03 -15.73
N ALA A 152 -4.50 8.72 -16.03
CA ALA A 152 -3.40 8.07 -16.72
C ALA A 152 -3.52 8.06 -18.25
N ARG A 153 -4.32 8.96 -18.86
CA ARG A 153 -4.54 9.03 -20.33
C ARG A 153 -3.26 9.09 -21.15
N ASP A 154 -2.21 9.68 -20.60
CA ASP A 154 -0.91 9.81 -21.29
C ASP A 154 -0.20 8.47 -21.48
N ALA A 155 -0.60 7.44 -20.73
CA ALA A 155 -0.10 6.06 -20.89
C ALA A 155 -0.74 5.31 -22.07
N VAL A 156 -1.90 5.76 -22.58
CA VAL A 156 -2.68 5.07 -23.62
C VAL A 156 -1.84 4.70 -24.85
N PRO A 157 -1.02 5.61 -25.45
CA PRO A 157 -0.25 5.26 -26.64
C PRO A 157 0.77 4.13 -26.41
N VAL A 158 1.40 4.12 -25.22
CA VAL A 158 2.42 3.10 -24.86
C VAL A 158 1.75 1.77 -24.60
N ILE A 159 0.67 1.75 -23.81
CA ILE A 159 -0.08 0.53 -23.49
C ILE A 159 -0.71 -0.05 -24.76
N THR A 160 -1.31 0.77 -25.65
CA THR A 160 -1.89 0.31 -26.93
C THR A 160 -0.84 -0.38 -27.81
N ARG A 161 0.39 0.13 -27.84
CA ARG A 161 1.49 -0.49 -28.59
C ARG A 161 1.87 -1.86 -28.00
N ALA A 162 1.84 -2.00 -26.67
CA ALA A 162 2.11 -3.25 -25.99
C ALA A 162 1.03 -4.29 -26.25
N VAL A 163 -0.26 -3.92 -26.23
CA VAL A 163 -1.39 -4.78 -26.59
C VAL A 163 -1.22 -5.33 -28.01
N LYS A 164 -0.93 -4.47 -28.99
CA LYS A 164 -0.72 -4.89 -30.40
C LYS A 164 0.43 -5.90 -30.57
N ARG A 165 1.38 -5.93 -29.65
CA ARG A 165 2.51 -6.87 -29.65
C ARG A 165 2.23 -8.13 -28.83
N GLY A 166 1.06 -8.23 -28.18
CA GLY A 166 0.73 -9.33 -27.28
C GLY A 166 1.62 -9.37 -26.03
N ALA A 167 2.18 -8.22 -25.63
CA ALA A 167 3.23 -8.17 -24.61
C ALA A 167 2.71 -8.29 -23.18
N TRP A 168 1.48 -7.80 -22.91
CA TRP A 168 0.94 -7.74 -21.55
C TRP A 168 -0.55 -8.09 -21.53
N PRO A 169 -0.92 -9.23 -20.93
CA PRO A 169 -2.33 -9.67 -20.86
C PRO A 169 -3.26 -8.66 -20.18
N GLU A 170 -2.74 -7.94 -19.15
CA GLU A 170 -3.52 -6.98 -18.36
C GLU A 170 -3.68 -5.61 -19.06
N ALA A 171 -3.01 -5.40 -20.18
CA ALA A 171 -2.96 -4.10 -20.85
C ALA A 171 -4.31 -3.68 -21.43
N GLU A 172 -5.13 -4.61 -21.91
CA GLU A 172 -6.46 -4.33 -22.43
C GLU A 172 -7.40 -3.84 -21.35
N GLU A 173 -7.36 -4.47 -20.18
CA GLU A 173 -8.14 -4.03 -19.02
C GLU A 173 -7.72 -2.65 -18.54
N ALA A 174 -6.40 -2.40 -18.45
CA ALA A 174 -5.89 -1.08 -18.10
C ALA A 174 -6.34 -0.01 -19.08
N LEU A 175 -6.34 -0.28 -20.38
CA LEU A 175 -6.87 0.66 -21.39
C LEU A 175 -8.35 0.95 -21.18
N ARG A 176 -9.17 -0.06 -20.90
CA ARG A 176 -10.60 0.15 -20.62
C ARG A 176 -10.80 1.07 -19.41
N GLN A 177 -10.08 0.81 -18.32
CA GLN A 177 -10.15 1.60 -17.09
C GLN A 177 -9.72 3.04 -17.32
N ILE A 178 -8.59 3.26 -18.02
CA ILE A 178 -8.09 4.61 -18.36
C ILE A 178 -9.09 5.36 -19.26
N GLN A 179 -9.77 4.66 -20.16
CA GLN A 179 -10.77 5.24 -21.08
C GLN A 179 -12.16 5.39 -20.44
N GLY A 180 -12.32 4.98 -19.19
CA GLY A 180 -13.62 5.01 -18.48
C GLY A 180 -14.66 4.07 -19.10
N ARG A 181 -14.23 2.99 -19.80
CA ARG A 181 -15.13 2.00 -20.39
C ARG A 181 -15.54 0.96 -19.34
N PRO A 182 -16.81 0.52 -19.31
CA PRO A 182 -17.25 -0.55 -18.41
C PRO A 182 -16.50 -1.86 -18.71
N PRO A 183 -16.38 -2.76 -17.72
CA PRO A 183 -15.84 -4.10 -17.95
C PRO A 183 -16.62 -4.81 -19.05
N GLU A 184 -15.92 -5.54 -19.90
CA GLU A 184 -16.57 -6.36 -20.92
C GLU A 184 -17.36 -7.46 -20.19
N ASN A 185 -18.67 -7.44 -20.33
CA ASN A 185 -19.53 -8.50 -19.78
C ASN A 185 -19.08 -9.81 -20.46
N PRO A 186 -18.68 -10.86 -19.72
CA PRO A 186 -18.37 -12.13 -20.38
C PRO A 186 -19.58 -12.50 -21.24
N ALA A 187 -19.30 -12.80 -22.53
CA ALA A 187 -20.34 -13.21 -23.46
C ALA A 187 -21.19 -14.30 -22.78
N PRO A 188 -22.54 -14.25 -22.87
CA PRO A 188 -23.36 -15.31 -22.31
C PRO A 188 -22.90 -16.62 -22.91
N GLU A 189 -22.46 -17.55 -22.04
CA GLU A 189 -22.07 -18.89 -22.46
C GLU A 189 -23.18 -19.44 -23.35
N ALA A 190 -22.87 -19.68 -24.61
CA ALA A 190 -23.80 -20.30 -25.55
C ALA A 190 -24.22 -21.66 -24.97
N ARG A 191 -25.47 -21.75 -24.55
CA ARG A 191 -26.11 -23.00 -24.13
C ARG A 191 -26.41 -23.84 -25.35
#